data_7ec6e0e80d7b8698996bdcf8636c75b9
#
_entry.id   7ec6e0e80d7b8698996bdcf8636c75b9
#
_cell.length_a   1.000
_cell.length_b   1.000
_cell.length_c   1.000
_cell.angle_alpha   90.00
_cell.angle_beta   90.00
_cell.angle_gamma   90.00
#
_symmetry.space_group_name_H-M   'P 1'
#
loop_
_entity.id
_entity.type
_entity.pdbx_description
1 polymer ?
#
loop_
_entity_poly.entity_id
_entity_poly.type
_entity_poly.pdbx_seq_one_letter_code
_entity_poly.pdbx_strand_id
1 'polypeptide(L)'
;MKYHEIIPAILSNRVDGGAVIHEERFSFPKDLCIVEDLGQLWEKTWHLPLPLGCIVISKKVSDDDSYLLNHALQESLKKSLTDSALAIQKASEYSRDKNPTTIQHFIDTYVTEETFNLSSIGRQAFSTLWTACRNV
;
A
#
# COMPACT_ATOMS: atom_id res chain seq x y z
N MET A 1 -6.45 16.91 -7.39
CA MET A 1 -6.78 17.00 -5.94
C MET A 1 -5.84 16.06 -5.18
N LYS A 2 -5.34 16.47 -4.02
CA LYS A 2 -4.55 15.58 -3.17
C LYS A 2 -5.46 14.54 -2.52
N TYR A 3 -4.93 13.33 -2.26
CA TYR A 3 -5.76 12.22 -1.76
C TYR A 3 -6.49 12.54 -0.44
N HIS A 4 -5.88 13.27 0.50
CA HIS A 4 -6.49 13.68 1.75
C HIS A 4 -7.57 14.78 1.61
N GLU A 5 -7.75 15.33 0.43
CA GLU A 5 -8.79 16.33 0.14
C GLU A 5 -10.05 15.67 -0.44
N ILE A 6 -10.00 14.37 -0.77
CA ILE A 6 -11.09 13.67 -1.46
C ILE A 6 -12.32 13.56 -0.55
N ILE A 7 -12.17 13.00 0.65
CA ILE A 7 -13.29 12.89 1.60
C ILE A 7 -13.88 14.26 1.94
N PRO A 8 -13.10 15.30 2.32
CA PRO A 8 -13.63 16.65 2.51
C PRO A 8 -14.34 17.23 1.28
N ALA A 9 -13.87 16.91 0.07
CA ALA A 9 -14.51 17.38 -1.15
C ALA A 9 -15.87 16.73 -1.39
N ILE A 10 -16.02 15.43 -1.11
CA ILE A 10 -17.31 14.72 -1.21
C ILE A 10 -18.29 15.29 -0.15
N LEU A 11 -17.87 15.40 1.10
CA LEU A 11 -18.70 15.92 2.19
C LEU A 11 -19.16 17.36 1.97
N SER A 12 -18.39 18.16 1.24
CA SER A 12 -18.74 19.55 0.88
C SER A 12 -19.45 19.65 -0.48
N ASN A 13 -19.87 18.52 -1.08
CA ASN A 13 -20.54 18.46 -2.39
C ASN A 13 -19.74 19.13 -3.53
N ARG A 14 -18.42 19.16 -3.45
CA ARG A 14 -17.57 19.64 -4.54
C ARG A 14 -17.32 18.58 -5.61
N VAL A 15 -17.47 17.31 -5.24
CA VAL A 15 -17.42 16.14 -6.12
C VAL A 15 -18.42 15.11 -5.62
N ASP A 16 -18.93 14.26 -6.53
CA ASP A 16 -19.93 13.24 -6.21
C ASP A 16 -19.32 11.97 -5.62
N GLY A 17 -18.04 11.70 -5.86
CA GLY A 17 -17.32 10.54 -5.37
C GLY A 17 -15.83 10.64 -5.63
N GLY A 18 -15.06 9.67 -5.14
CA GLY A 18 -13.63 9.63 -5.34
C GLY A 18 -12.97 8.34 -4.85
N ALA A 19 -11.75 8.07 -5.33
CA ALA A 19 -10.96 6.94 -4.88
C ALA A 19 -10.25 7.28 -3.56
N VAL A 20 -10.51 6.51 -2.53
CA VAL A 20 -9.91 6.64 -1.21
C VAL A 20 -8.82 5.58 -1.03
N ILE A 21 -7.67 5.98 -0.54
CA ILE A 21 -6.50 5.15 -0.32
C ILE A 21 -5.96 5.31 1.10
N HIS A 22 -4.97 4.52 1.47
CA HIS A 22 -4.33 4.54 2.80
C HIS A 22 -5.28 4.17 3.95
N GLU A 23 -4.93 4.62 5.16
CA GLU A 23 -5.68 4.36 6.38
C GLU A 23 -7.10 4.93 6.38
N GLU A 24 -7.37 5.95 5.57
CA GLU A 24 -8.70 6.56 5.45
C GLU A 24 -9.76 5.56 4.96
N ARG A 25 -9.37 4.49 4.26
CA ARG A 25 -10.30 3.41 3.88
C ARG A 25 -10.87 2.62 5.07
N PHE A 26 -10.24 2.69 6.23
CA PHE A 26 -10.69 1.99 7.44
C PHE A 26 -11.52 2.87 8.38
N SER A 27 -11.54 4.18 8.16
CA SER A 27 -12.16 5.14 9.07
C SER A 27 -12.77 6.34 8.34
N PHE A 28 -13.65 6.10 7.39
CA PHE A 28 -14.36 7.19 6.72
C PHE A 28 -15.69 7.54 7.43
N PRO A 29 -16.23 8.78 7.26
CA PRO A 29 -17.45 9.23 7.86
C PRO A 29 -18.67 8.37 7.50
N LYS A 30 -19.60 8.20 8.44
CA LYS A 30 -20.82 7.39 8.27
C LYS A 30 -21.76 7.90 7.16
N ASP A 31 -21.64 9.16 6.79
CA ASP A 31 -22.41 9.78 5.71
C ASP A 31 -21.92 9.37 4.31
N LEU A 32 -20.84 8.61 4.22
CA LEU A 32 -20.32 8.06 2.99
C LEU A 32 -20.56 6.56 2.90
N CYS A 33 -20.67 6.05 1.68
CA CYS A 33 -20.75 4.62 1.41
C CYS A 33 -19.66 4.18 0.44
N ILE A 34 -19.19 2.95 0.58
CA ILE A 34 -18.31 2.31 -0.40
C ILE A 34 -19.17 1.86 -1.58
N VAL A 35 -18.84 2.36 -2.75
CA VAL A 35 -19.49 1.95 -4.01
C VAL A 35 -18.84 0.66 -4.52
N GLU A 36 -17.50 0.59 -4.48
CA GLU A 36 -16.74 -0.57 -4.95
C GLU A 36 -15.38 -0.65 -4.23
N ASP A 37 -14.95 -1.84 -3.86
CA ASP A 37 -13.58 -2.11 -3.42
C ASP A 37 -12.74 -2.50 -4.63
N LEU A 38 -11.83 -1.61 -5.02
CA LEU A 38 -10.99 -1.79 -6.21
C LEU A 38 -10.05 -3.00 -6.11
N GLY A 39 -9.64 -3.38 -4.89
CA GLY A 39 -8.84 -4.58 -4.65
C GLY A 39 -9.64 -5.85 -4.96
N GLN A 40 -10.88 -5.93 -4.43
CA GLN A 40 -11.78 -7.05 -4.71
C GLN A 40 -12.18 -7.11 -6.19
N LEU A 41 -12.46 -5.97 -6.81
CA LEU A 41 -12.78 -5.89 -8.24
C LEU A 41 -11.62 -6.40 -9.10
N TRP A 42 -10.39 -5.99 -8.75
CA TRP A 42 -9.17 -6.44 -9.44
C TRP A 42 -8.99 -7.96 -9.30
N GLU A 43 -9.05 -8.49 -8.07
CA GLU A 43 -8.91 -9.92 -7.82
C GLU A 43 -9.97 -10.75 -8.55
N LYS A 44 -11.22 -10.30 -8.54
CA LYS A 44 -12.32 -10.95 -9.26
C LYS A 44 -12.10 -10.95 -10.79
N THR A 45 -11.50 -9.88 -11.32
CA THR A 45 -11.32 -9.72 -12.77
C THR A 45 -10.08 -10.46 -13.28
N TRP A 46 -8.98 -10.40 -12.54
CA TRP A 46 -7.69 -10.87 -13.01
C TRP A 46 -7.19 -12.13 -12.28
N HIS A 47 -7.81 -12.52 -11.17
CA HIS A 47 -7.38 -13.60 -10.27
C HIS A 47 -5.93 -13.43 -9.80
N LEU A 48 -5.53 -12.20 -9.58
CA LEU A 48 -4.19 -11.77 -9.16
C LEU A 48 -4.32 -10.77 -8.01
N PRO A 49 -3.34 -10.71 -7.08
CA PRO A 49 -3.32 -9.65 -6.06
C PRO A 49 -3.18 -8.28 -6.73
N LEU A 50 -3.84 -7.25 -6.19
CA LEU A 50 -3.67 -5.89 -6.69
C LEU A 50 -2.31 -5.33 -6.25
N PRO A 51 -1.39 -4.99 -7.17
CA PRO A 51 -0.12 -4.37 -6.83
C PRO A 51 -0.35 -2.93 -6.33
N LEU A 52 0.04 -2.62 -5.11
CA LEU A 52 -0.16 -1.31 -4.50
C LEU A 52 1.09 -0.42 -4.57
N GLY A 53 2.26 -1.02 -4.52
CA GLY A 53 3.52 -0.31 -4.57
C GLY A 53 4.72 -1.25 -4.63
N CYS A 54 5.86 -0.71 -4.98
CA CYS A 54 7.13 -1.43 -4.94
C CYS A 54 8.28 -0.46 -4.63
N ILE A 55 9.34 -1.01 -4.06
CA ILE A 55 10.59 -0.28 -3.88
C ILE A 55 11.36 -0.39 -5.20
N VAL A 56 11.77 0.75 -5.72
CA VAL A 56 12.55 0.83 -6.96
C VAL A 56 13.92 1.46 -6.70
N ILE A 57 14.89 1.03 -7.46
CA ILE A 57 16.25 1.55 -7.41
C ILE A 57 16.66 2.08 -8.78
N SER A 58 17.49 3.12 -8.81
CA SER A 58 18.03 3.65 -10.06
C SER A 58 18.95 2.63 -10.73
N LYS A 59 18.85 2.48 -12.06
CA LYS A 59 19.78 1.68 -12.87
C LYS A 59 21.25 2.16 -12.81
N LYS A 60 21.52 3.33 -12.22
CA LYS A 60 22.86 3.86 -12.00
C LYS A 60 23.55 3.31 -10.75
N VAL A 61 22.79 2.67 -9.86
CA VAL A 61 23.33 2.02 -8.66
C VAL A 61 23.97 0.71 -9.08
N SER A 62 25.14 0.39 -8.52
CA SER A 62 25.84 -0.86 -8.82
C SER A 62 25.03 -2.08 -8.35
N ASP A 63 25.29 -3.24 -8.95
CA ASP A 63 24.63 -4.49 -8.54
C ASP A 63 24.98 -4.85 -7.10
N ASP A 64 26.22 -4.61 -6.66
CA ASP A 64 26.66 -4.84 -5.27
C ASP A 64 25.90 -3.95 -4.28
N ASP A 65 25.77 -2.66 -4.55
CA ASP A 65 25.01 -1.74 -3.71
C ASP A 65 23.52 -2.09 -3.71
N SER A 66 22.97 -2.51 -4.86
CA SER A 66 21.60 -2.96 -4.97
C SER A 66 21.34 -4.20 -4.11
N TYR A 67 22.27 -5.16 -4.11
CA TYR A 67 22.21 -6.35 -3.28
C TYR A 67 22.27 -5.98 -1.78
N LEU A 68 23.21 -5.11 -1.39
CA LEU A 68 23.34 -4.65 0.01
C LEU A 68 22.09 -3.93 0.49
N LEU A 69 21.50 -3.06 -0.31
CA LEU A 69 20.27 -2.35 0.00
C LEU A 69 19.09 -3.32 0.18
N ASN A 70 18.94 -4.28 -0.75
CA ASN A 70 17.88 -5.29 -0.65
C ASN A 70 18.03 -6.13 0.61
N HIS A 71 19.26 -6.56 0.93
CA HIS A 71 19.55 -7.31 2.14
C HIS A 71 19.22 -6.50 3.40
N ALA A 72 19.63 -5.23 3.46
CA ALA A 72 19.34 -4.35 4.59
C ALA A 72 17.82 -4.14 4.79
N LEU A 73 17.05 -4.00 3.71
CA LEU A 73 15.60 -3.91 3.77
C LEU A 73 14.96 -5.19 4.31
N GLN A 74 15.38 -6.35 3.83
CA GLN A 74 14.87 -7.64 4.31
C GLN A 74 15.19 -7.85 5.79
N GLU A 75 16.39 -7.53 6.25
CA GLU A 75 16.77 -7.63 7.67
C GLU A 75 15.98 -6.64 8.55
N SER A 76 15.73 -5.43 8.03
CA SER A 76 14.87 -4.45 8.72
C SER A 76 13.44 -4.96 8.87
N LEU A 77 12.85 -5.55 7.83
CA LEU A 77 11.53 -6.16 7.88
C LEU A 77 11.46 -7.32 8.89
N LYS A 78 12.43 -8.23 8.88
CA LYS A 78 12.51 -9.33 9.85
C LYS A 78 12.55 -8.81 11.29
N LYS A 79 13.37 -7.81 11.57
CA LYS A 79 13.45 -7.17 12.90
C LYS A 79 12.13 -6.54 13.30
N SER A 80 11.46 -5.86 12.39
CA SER A 80 10.15 -5.24 12.62
C SER A 80 9.07 -6.26 12.99
N LEU A 81 9.11 -7.44 12.40
CA LEU A 81 8.19 -8.53 12.76
C LEU A 81 8.52 -9.18 14.10
N THR A 82 9.81 -9.20 14.48
CA THR A 82 10.25 -9.75 15.77
C THR A 82 9.93 -8.81 16.93
N ASP A 83 10.02 -7.50 16.72
CA ASP A 83 9.70 -6.45 17.69
C ASP A 83 8.64 -5.51 17.12
N SER A 84 7.40 -5.98 17.08
CA SER A 84 6.27 -5.24 16.55
C SER A 84 5.97 -3.96 17.34
N ALA A 85 6.23 -3.94 18.66
CA ALA A 85 6.00 -2.77 19.48
C ALA A 85 6.91 -1.60 19.07
N LEU A 86 8.20 -1.87 18.87
CA LEU A 86 9.17 -0.88 18.38
C LEU A 86 8.83 -0.45 16.94
N ALA A 87 8.42 -1.39 16.09
CA ALA A 87 8.02 -1.09 14.71
C ALA A 87 6.82 -0.15 14.66
N ILE A 88 5.77 -0.40 15.47
CA ILE A 88 4.59 0.47 15.58
C ILE A 88 4.98 1.84 16.13
N GLN A 89 5.81 1.89 17.17
CA GLN A 89 6.31 3.15 17.72
C GLN A 89 6.99 3.98 16.63
N LYS A 90 7.88 3.38 15.86
CA LYS A 90 8.59 4.06 14.76
C LYS A 90 7.64 4.46 13.64
N ALA A 91 6.73 3.60 13.23
CA ALA A 91 5.72 3.92 12.22
C ALA A 91 4.84 5.09 12.65
N SER A 92 4.50 5.19 13.95
CA SER A 92 3.68 6.29 14.48
C SER A 92 4.33 7.67 14.32
N GLU A 93 5.64 7.77 14.21
CA GLU A 93 6.34 9.04 13.98
C GLU A 93 5.96 9.64 12.62
N TYR A 94 5.67 8.78 11.63
CA TYR A 94 5.40 9.15 10.23
C TYR A 94 3.93 9.01 9.84
N SER A 95 3.15 8.19 10.56
CA SER A 95 1.73 7.99 10.31
C SER A 95 0.91 9.25 10.64
N ARG A 96 -0.17 9.48 9.91
CA ARG A 96 -1.15 10.54 10.22
C ARG A 96 -2.03 10.15 11.39
N ASP A 97 -2.61 8.98 11.33
CA ASP A 97 -3.29 8.38 12.46
C ASP A 97 -2.23 7.84 13.42
N LYS A 98 -2.26 8.33 14.66
CA LYS A 98 -1.32 7.94 15.73
C LYS A 98 -1.85 6.76 16.55
N ASN A 99 -3.02 6.23 16.22
CA ASN A 99 -3.59 5.09 16.91
C ASN A 99 -2.80 3.81 16.60
N PRO A 100 -2.18 3.15 17.60
CA PRO A 100 -1.41 1.95 17.37
C PRO A 100 -2.20 0.81 16.72
N THR A 101 -3.50 0.70 17.03
CA THR A 101 -4.38 -0.35 16.45
C THR A 101 -4.58 -0.12 14.96
N THR A 102 -4.79 1.13 14.53
CA THR A 102 -4.91 1.47 13.11
C THR A 102 -3.60 1.20 12.38
N ILE A 103 -2.47 1.58 12.98
CA ILE A 103 -1.13 1.34 12.40
C ILE A 103 -0.88 -0.18 12.27
N GLN A 104 -1.18 -0.97 13.31
CA GLN A 104 -1.02 -2.41 13.26
C GLN A 104 -1.90 -3.02 12.15
N HIS A 105 -3.17 -2.64 12.08
CA HIS A 105 -4.08 -3.13 11.04
C HIS A 105 -3.58 -2.78 9.63
N PHE A 106 -3.01 -1.60 9.46
CA PHE A 106 -2.39 -1.20 8.19
C PHE A 106 -1.18 -2.08 7.85
N ILE A 107 -0.30 -2.33 8.83
CA ILE A 107 0.87 -3.21 8.66
C ILE A 107 0.41 -4.62 8.28
N ASP A 108 -0.52 -5.21 9.02
CA ASP A 108 -1.04 -6.57 8.78
C ASP A 108 -1.69 -6.72 7.39
N THR A 109 -2.28 -5.63 6.88
CA THR A 109 -2.93 -5.64 5.57
C THR A 109 -1.93 -5.54 4.42
N TYR A 110 -0.87 -4.74 4.58
CA TYR A 110 -0.01 -4.34 3.46
C TYR A 110 1.40 -4.90 3.50
N VAL A 111 1.88 -5.35 4.66
CA VAL A 111 3.19 -6.01 4.79
C VAL A 111 3.00 -7.52 4.73
N THR A 112 3.18 -8.09 3.56
CA THR A 112 2.96 -9.50 3.26
C THR A 112 4.25 -10.18 2.82
N GLU A 113 4.19 -11.48 2.52
CA GLU A 113 5.33 -12.22 1.95
C GLU A 113 5.86 -11.58 0.66
N GLU A 114 5.00 -10.96 -0.14
CA GLU A 114 5.38 -10.21 -1.35
C GLU A 114 6.26 -8.99 -1.04
N THR A 115 6.19 -8.47 0.19
CA THR A 115 7.06 -7.37 0.65
C THR A 115 8.50 -7.84 0.85
N PHE A 116 8.70 -9.11 1.24
CA PHE A 116 10.03 -9.70 1.41
C PHE A 116 10.65 -10.11 0.08
N ASN A 117 9.87 -10.74 -0.75
CA ASN A 117 10.33 -11.23 -2.05
C ASN A 117 9.16 -11.34 -3.01
N LEU A 118 9.22 -10.56 -4.07
CA LEU A 118 8.19 -10.56 -5.10
C LEU A 118 8.12 -11.92 -5.81
N SER A 119 7.03 -12.64 -5.61
CA SER A 119 6.77 -13.94 -6.22
C SER A 119 6.57 -13.86 -7.74
N SER A 120 6.46 -15.00 -8.41
CA SER A 120 6.06 -15.05 -9.82
C SER A 120 4.66 -14.46 -10.04
N ILE A 121 3.73 -14.71 -9.11
CA ILE A 121 2.36 -14.17 -9.13
C ILE A 121 2.39 -12.65 -8.95
N GLY A 122 3.17 -12.14 -7.99
CA GLY A 122 3.37 -10.71 -7.80
C GLY A 122 3.94 -10.02 -9.04
N ARG A 123 4.96 -10.61 -9.68
CA ARG A 123 5.50 -10.10 -10.96
C ARG A 123 4.46 -10.09 -12.08
N GLN A 124 3.67 -11.14 -12.18
CA GLN A 124 2.57 -11.21 -13.14
C GLN A 124 1.52 -10.12 -12.88
N ALA A 125 1.17 -9.89 -11.61
CA ALA A 125 0.25 -8.84 -11.21
C ALA A 125 0.73 -7.45 -11.64
N PHE A 126 2.01 -7.11 -11.40
CA PHE A 126 2.61 -5.85 -11.87
C PHE A 126 2.58 -5.74 -13.40
N SER A 127 2.95 -6.79 -14.12
CA SER A 127 2.92 -6.81 -15.58
C SER A 127 1.50 -6.60 -16.13
N THR A 128 0.51 -7.26 -15.51
CA THR A 128 -0.91 -7.12 -15.89
C THR A 128 -1.42 -5.71 -15.64
N LEU A 129 -1.15 -5.15 -14.47
CA LEU A 129 -1.52 -3.76 -14.13
C LEU A 129 -0.87 -2.77 -15.11
N TRP A 130 0.42 -2.92 -15.38
CA TRP A 130 1.14 -2.08 -16.32
C TRP A 130 0.51 -2.11 -17.72
N THR A 131 0.15 -3.31 -18.19
CA THR A 131 -0.50 -3.49 -19.50
C THR A 131 -1.89 -2.88 -19.53
N ALA A 132 -2.69 -3.10 -18.47
CA ALA A 132 -4.03 -2.52 -18.36
C ALA A 132 -3.98 -0.99 -18.39
N CYS A 133 -3.06 -0.36 -17.65
CA CYS A 133 -2.91 1.10 -17.62
C CYS A 133 -2.43 1.72 -18.95
N ARG A 134 -1.78 0.95 -19.83
CA ARG A 134 -1.30 1.46 -21.13
C ARG A 134 -2.35 1.38 -22.24
N ASN A 135 -3.41 0.63 -22.03
CA ASN A 135 -4.47 0.42 -23.01
C ASN A 135 -5.71 1.34 -22.76
N VAL A 136 -5.58 2.27 -21.81
CA VAL A 136 -6.51 3.35 -21.54
C VAL A 136 -5.94 4.66 -22.06
#